data_7f846bba6adde7f9ff0aabd1e66158db
#
_entry.id   7f846bba6adde7f9ff0aabd1e66158db
#
_cell.length_a   1.000
_cell.length_b   1.000
_cell.length_c   1.000
_cell.angle_alpha   90.00
_cell.angle_beta   90.00
_cell.angle_gamma   90.00
#
_symmetry.space_group_name_H-M   'P 1'
#
loop_
_entity.id
_entity.type
_entity.pdbx_description
1 polymer ?
#
loop_
_entity_poly.entity_id
_entity_poly.type
_entity_poly.pdbx_seq_one_letter_code
_entity_poly.pdbx_strand_id
1 'polypeptide(L)'
;LGKQILLLPGDGIGPEIVAEAKKVLNLVNDQFQLGLSFDEDLMGGCSIDKHGVPLADEALEKARQSDAILLGAVGGPQWDKLDRAIRPEKGLLKIRSSLELYANLRPAMLYPQLVEASSLKPEVVSGLDILIVRELTGGIYFGEPRGIRTLENGEREGFNTYKYSESEIERIGRTAFEMARKRNKKVCSVDKANVLEATMLWREVMDRLAPEYPDVELSHMYVDNAAMQLVRAPKQFDVIVTGNMFGDILSDAAAMLTGSIGMLPSASLDKNGRGMYEPCHGSAPDIAGQGIANPLATILSAAMMLRYSLSMTDAADAIEASVGKVLDQGLRTADIVTEGSRKVSTQEMGDAVVEALRG
;
A
#
# COMPACT_ATOMS: atom_id res chain seq x y z
N LEU A 1 26.24 3.64 10.80
CA LEU A 1 25.34 4.78 11.08
C LEU A 1 23.95 4.21 11.30
N GLY A 2 23.31 4.58 12.43
CA GLY A 2 21.92 4.16 12.73
C GLY A 2 20.93 4.66 11.67
N LYS A 3 19.80 3.95 11.52
CA LYS A 3 18.72 4.30 10.61
C LYS A 3 17.57 4.93 11.38
N GLN A 4 17.07 6.07 10.90
CA GLN A 4 15.97 6.79 11.56
C GLN A 4 14.65 6.50 10.85
N ILE A 5 13.68 6.02 11.60
CA ILE A 5 12.33 5.71 11.13
C ILE A 5 11.36 6.72 11.72
N LEU A 6 10.56 7.37 10.87
CA LEU A 6 9.45 8.19 11.31
C LEU A 6 8.19 7.33 11.40
N LEU A 7 7.57 7.30 12.56
CA LEU A 7 6.25 6.69 12.77
C LEU A 7 5.18 7.77 12.69
N LEU A 8 4.18 7.54 11.86
CA LEU A 8 2.99 8.38 11.71
C LEU A 8 1.74 7.52 11.99
N PRO A 9 1.36 7.30 13.27
CA PRO A 9 0.22 6.43 13.61
C PRO A 9 -1.09 6.87 12.96
N GLY A 10 -1.34 8.19 12.89
CA GLY A 10 -2.51 8.75 12.23
C GLY A 10 -3.81 8.56 13.01
N ASP A 11 -4.87 8.17 12.30
CA ASP A 11 -6.25 8.21 12.77
C ASP A 11 -6.84 6.80 12.94
N GLY A 12 -7.98 6.73 13.63
CA GLY A 12 -8.77 5.50 13.75
C GLY A 12 -8.01 4.36 14.40
N ILE A 13 -7.88 3.23 13.70
CA ILE A 13 -7.11 2.08 14.19
C ILE A 13 -5.59 2.26 14.05
N GLY A 14 -5.13 3.33 13.37
CA GLY A 14 -3.72 3.58 13.12
C GLY A 14 -2.82 3.48 14.36
N PRO A 15 -3.13 4.16 15.47
CA PRO A 15 -2.32 4.08 16.70
C PRO A 15 -2.18 2.67 17.26
N GLU A 16 -3.25 1.87 17.29
CA GLU A 16 -3.20 0.52 17.85
C GLU A 16 -2.43 -0.46 16.97
N ILE A 17 -2.53 -0.37 15.64
CA ILE A 17 -1.79 -1.26 14.73
C ILE A 17 -0.30 -0.88 14.62
N VAL A 18 0.03 0.40 14.64
CA VAL A 18 1.45 0.87 14.63
C VAL A 18 2.15 0.50 15.95
N ALA A 19 1.45 0.54 17.09
CA ALA A 19 2.01 0.09 18.35
C ALA A 19 2.46 -1.39 18.29
N GLU A 20 1.68 -2.26 17.64
CA GLU A 20 2.05 -3.66 17.46
C GLU A 20 3.25 -3.82 16.51
N ALA A 21 3.28 -3.11 15.40
CA ALA A 21 4.42 -3.11 14.49
C ALA A 21 5.70 -2.59 15.17
N LYS A 22 5.59 -1.57 16.03
CA LYS A 22 6.72 -1.03 16.80
C LYS A 22 7.30 -2.06 17.76
N LYS A 23 6.47 -2.88 18.43
CA LYS A 23 6.96 -3.99 19.26
C LYS A 23 7.80 -4.99 18.46
N VAL A 24 7.32 -5.37 17.29
CA VAL A 24 8.03 -6.28 16.38
C VAL A 24 9.34 -5.66 15.90
N LEU A 25 9.32 -4.39 15.48
CA LEU A 25 10.52 -3.67 15.05
C LEU A 25 11.56 -3.53 16.16
N ASN A 26 11.15 -3.26 17.40
CA ASN A 26 12.07 -3.21 18.53
C ASN A 26 12.77 -4.55 18.75
N LEU A 27 12.03 -5.66 18.70
CA LEU A 27 12.61 -6.99 18.89
C LEU A 27 13.63 -7.33 17.79
N VAL A 28 13.28 -7.13 16.51
CA VAL A 28 14.23 -7.41 15.42
C VAL A 28 15.41 -6.46 15.43
N ASN A 29 15.21 -5.20 15.85
CA ASN A 29 16.29 -4.24 16.04
C ASN A 29 17.33 -4.77 17.03
N ASP A 30 16.87 -5.32 18.15
CA ASP A 30 17.75 -5.88 19.17
C ASP A 30 18.40 -7.20 18.71
N GLN A 31 17.61 -8.13 18.14
CA GLN A 31 18.10 -9.44 17.70
C GLN A 31 19.13 -9.35 16.57
N PHE A 32 18.91 -8.48 15.60
CA PHE A 32 19.77 -8.34 14.42
C PHE A 32 20.73 -7.14 14.53
N GLN A 33 20.71 -6.40 15.66
CA GLN A 33 21.57 -5.23 15.90
C GLN A 33 21.50 -4.19 14.77
N LEU A 34 20.27 -3.86 14.35
CA LEU A 34 20.02 -3.06 13.15
C LEU A 34 20.36 -1.56 13.32
N GLY A 35 20.40 -1.07 14.56
CA GLY A 35 20.66 0.33 14.84
C GLY A 35 19.52 1.26 14.45
N LEU A 36 18.27 0.78 14.52
CA LEU A 36 17.09 1.59 14.24
C LEU A 36 16.80 2.53 15.41
N SER A 37 16.46 3.76 15.07
CA SER A 37 15.88 4.74 15.98
C SER A 37 14.51 5.19 15.47
N PHE A 38 13.59 5.49 16.38
CA PHE A 38 12.21 5.82 16.04
C PHE A 38 11.88 7.22 16.54
N ASP A 39 11.35 8.06 15.65
CA ASP A 39 10.67 9.31 15.97
C ASP A 39 9.19 9.18 15.64
N GLU A 40 8.34 10.01 16.21
CA GLU A 40 6.89 9.96 16.01
C GLU A 40 6.34 11.38 15.81
N ASP A 41 5.36 11.51 14.89
CA ASP A 41 4.67 12.76 14.65
C ASP A 41 3.23 12.52 14.19
N LEU A 42 2.48 13.60 13.97
CA LEU A 42 1.08 13.57 13.60
C LEU A 42 0.89 13.76 12.09
N MET A 43 -0.02 12.98 11.51
CA MET A 43 -0.54 13.19 10.17
C MET A 43 -2.00 12.73 10.09
N GLY A 44 -2.81 13.46 9.32
CA GLY A 44 -4.23 13.19 9.17
C GLY A 44 -5.11 14.07 10.04
N GLY A 45 -6.23 13.52 10.48
CA GLY A 45 -7.18 14.24 11.33
C GLY A 45 -6.63 14.64 12.68
N CYS A 46 -5.81 13.79 13.29
CA CYS A 46 -5.13 14.10 14.54
C CYS A 46 -4.18 15.32 14.41
N SER A 47 -3.57 15.52 13.26
CA SER A 47 -2.79 16.72 12.97
C SER A 47 -3.67 17.95 12.78
N ILE A 48 -4.84 17.79 12.14
CA ILE A 48 -5.82 18.89 11.99
C ILE A 48 -6.29 19.35 13.35
N ASP A 49 -6.63 18.45 14.26
CA ASP A 49 -7.13 18.77 15.58
C ASP A 49 -6.10 19.54 16.43
N LYS A 50 -4.82 19.25 16.24
CA LYS A 50 -3.73 19.90 16.98
C LYS A 50 -3.16 21.14 16.30
N HIS A 51 -2.99 21.08 14.98
CA HIS A 51 -2.24 22.08 14.20
C HIS A 51 -3.08 22.84 13.16
N GLY A 52 -4.35 22.46 12.97
CA GLY A 52 -5.23 23.04 11.96
C GLY A 52 -4.94 22.62 10.51
N VAL A 53 -3.97 21.75 10.32
CA VAL A 53 -3.54 21.24 8.99
C VAL A 53 -3.30 19.73 9.04
N PRO A 54 -3.56 18.99 7.93
CA PRO A 54 -3.44 17.53 7.95
C PRO A 54 -1.98 17.02 7.96
N LEU A 55 -1.02 17.88 7.66
CA LEU A 55 0.41 17.61 7.77
C LEU A 55 1.14 18.92 8.05
N ALA A 56 1.65 19.08 9.26
CA ALA A 56 2.46 20.23 9.64
C ALA A 56 3.83 20.21 8.95
N ASP A 57 4.42 21.39 8.75
CA ASP A 57 5.70 21.51 8.06
C ASP A 57 6.85 20.86 8.85
N GLU A 58 6.79 20.87 10.18
CA GLU A 58 7.75 20.16 11.04
C GLU A 58 7.69 18.64 10.83
N ALA A 59 6.48 18.06 10.75
CA ALA A 59 6.30 16.65 10.48
C ALA A 59 6.81 16.26 9.07
N LEU A 60 6.57 17.12 8.08
CA LEU A 60 7.09 16.91 6.73
C LEU A 60 8.63 16.99 6.69
N GLU A 61 9.22 17.90 7.45
CA GLU A 61 10.69 17.99 7.52
C GLU A 61 11.32 16.77 8.20
N LYS A 62 10.74 16.28 9.30
CA LYS A 62 11.12 14.99 9.91
C LYS A 62 11.01 13.84 8.89
N ALA A 63 9.92 13.83 8.12
CA ALA A 63 9.74 12.86 7.04
C ALA A 63 10.86 12.94 5.99
N ARG A 64 11.32 14.13 5.62
CA ARG A 64 12.46 14.31 4.70
C ARG A 64 13.79 13.84 5.25
N GLN A 65 13.98 13.93 6.55
CA GLN A 65 15.24 13.58 7.21
C GLN A 65 15.32 12.09 7.58
N SER A 66 14.18 11.39 7.69
CA SER A 66 14.16 9.97 8.05
C SER A 66 14.57 9.06 6.90
N ASP A 67 15.12 7.89 7.21
CA ASP A 67 15.49 6.87 6.22
C ASP A 67 14.27 6.15 5.63
N ALA A 68 13.21 6.02 6.43
CA ALA A 68 11.92 5.46 6.01
C ALA A 68 10.78 5.95 6.94
N ILE A 69 9.54 5.76 6.48
CA ILE A 69 8.34 6.18 7.19
C ILE A 69 7.40 4.99 7.32
N LEU A 70 6.87 4.77 8.52
CA LEU A 70 5.78 3.82 8.76
C LEU A 70 4.52 4.60 9.14
N LEU A 71 3.50 4.52 8.29
CA LEU A 71 2.21 5.17 8.47
C LEU A 71 1.16 4.15 8.91
N GLY A 72 0.29 4.52 9.85
CA GLY A 72 -0.85 3.70 10.25
C GLY A 72 -2.04 3.86 9.32
N ALA A 73 -2.85 4.86 9.55
CA ALA A 73 -4.04 5.15 8.76
C ALA A 73 -4.42 6.62 8.85
N VAL A 74 -5.22 7.10 7.89
CA VAL A 74 -5.61 8.51 7.80
C VAL A 74 -7.11 8.61 7.52
N GLY A 75 -7.78 9.59 8.16
CA GLY A 75 -9.15 9.94 7.88
C GLY A 75 -10.16 9.46 8.92
N GLY A 76 -11.37 9.99 8.80
CA GLY A 76 -12.50 9.64 9.64
C GLY A 76 -13.67 10.59 9.41
N PRO A 77 -14.91 10.16 9.72
CA PRO A 77 -16.14 10.91 9.40
C PRO A 77 -16.24 12.27 10.10
N GLN A 78 -15.54 12.47 11.21
CA GLN A 78 -15.56 13.74 11.94
C GLN A 78 -14.95 14.89 11.13
N TRP A 79 -14.10 14.61 10.15
CA TRP A 79 -13.44 15.62 9.30
C TRP A 79 -14.08 15.75 7.90
N ASP A 80 -15.11 14.99 7.57
CA ASP A 80 -15.76 15.00 6.25
C ASP A 80 -16.39 16.34 5.88
N LYS A 81 -16.79 17.14 6.89
CA LYS A 81 -17.41 18.46 6.70
C LYS A 81 -16.41 19.60 6.54
N LEU A 82 -15.12 19.34 6.74
CA LEU A 82 -14.08 20.35 6.57
C LEU A 82 -13.93 20.75 5.11
N ASP A 83 -13.38 21.95 4.91
CA ASP A 83 -12.96 22.37 3.57
C ASP A 83 -12.05 21.31 2.94
N ARG A 84 -12.29 21.04 1.68
CA ARG A 84 -11.58 20.00 0.94
C ARG A 84 -10.06 20.17 0.95
N ALA A 85 -9.57 21.42 1.06
CA ALA A 85 -8.15 21.75 1.09
C ALA A 85 -7.43 21.27 2.36
N ILE A 86 -8.17 21.08 3.46
CA ILE A 86 -7.61 20.71 4.76
C ILE A 86 -8.10 19.34 5.28
N ARG A 87 -8.73 18.52 4.47
CA ARG A 87 -9.13 17.16 4.86
C ARG A 87 -7.92 16.27 5.13
N PRO A 88 -8.06 15.23 5.96
CA PRO A 88 -6.96 14.32 6.32
C PRO A 88 -6.19 13.76 5.11
N GLU A 89 -6.89 13.38 4.04
CA GLU A 89 -6.31 12.81 2.81
C GLU A 89 -5.36 13.78 2.10
N LYS A 90 -5.51 15.09 2.32
CA LYS A 90 -4.58 16.10 1.77
C LYS A 90 -3.19 15.99 2.38
N GLY A 91 -3.08 15.55 3.64
CA GLY A 91 -1.80 15.25 4.27
C GLY A 91 -1.09 14.11 3.55
N LEU A 92 -1.83 13.04 3.23
CA LEU A 92 -1.31 11.90 2.50
C LEU A 92 -0.83 12.27 1.08
N LEU A 93 -1.62 13.04 0.34
CA LEU A 93 -1.21 13.53 -0.98
C LEU A 93 0.01 14.47 -0.89
N LYS A 94 0.05 15.35 0.12
CA LYS A 94 1.17 16.29 0.34
C LYS A 94 2.48 15.54 0.60
N ILE A 95 2.49 14.54 1.49
CA ILE A 95 3.71 13.80 1.81
C ILE A 95 4.19 12.98 0.61
N ARG A 96 3.30 12.31 -0.12
CA ARG A 96 3.62 11.52 -1.32
C ARG A 96 4.25 12.38 -2.41
N SER A 97 3.67 13.54 -2.71
CA SER A 97 4.21 14.46 -3.72
C SER A 97 5.50 15.14 -3.25
N SER A 98 5.57 15.59 -2.00
CA SER A 98 6.75 16.29 -1.46
C SER A 98 8.00 15.40 -1.35
N LEU A 99 7.81 14.09 -1.22
CA LEU A 99 8.90 13.11 -1.17
C LEU A 99 9.08 12.36 -2.50
N GLU A 100 8.33 12.73 -3.54
CA GLU A 100 8.37 12.10 -4.86
C GLU A 100 8.16 10.58 -4.82
N LEU A 101 7.25 10.11 -3.97
CA LEU A 101 6.93 8.68 -3.80
C LEU A 101 6.04 8.19 -4.95
N TYR A 102 6.61 7.99 -6.11
CA TYR A 102 5.85 7.71 -7.34
C TYR A 102 5.46 6.25 -7.52
N ALA A 103 6.23 5.32 -6.96
CA ALA A 103 6.01 3.89 -7.15
C ALA A 103 5.33 3.27 -5.93
N ASN A 104 4.06 2.95 -6.06
CA ASN A 104 3.31 2.26 -5.02
C ASN A 104 3.26 0.76 -5.31
N LEU A 105 3.84 -0.02 -4.42
CA LEU A 105 3.88 -1.47 -4.48
C LEU A 105 2.79 -2.05 -3.57
N ARG A 106 1.84 -2.76 -4.14
CA ARG A 106 0.72 -3.41 -3.44
C ARG A 106 0.71 -4.92 -3.72
N PRO A 107 1.40 -5.74 -2.92
CA PRO A 107 1.35 -7.19 -3.07
C PRO A 107 -0.01 -7.72 -2.59
N ALA A 108 -0.61 -8.61 -3.38
CA ALA A 108 -1.80 -9.38 -3.03
C ALA A 108 -1.40 -10.86 -3.01
N MET A 109 -1.02 -11.34 -1.83
CA MET A 109 -0.60 -12.71 -1.59
C MET A 109 -1.57 -13.38 -0.62
N LEU A 110 -2.01 -14.58 -0.97
CA LEU A 110 -2.86 -15.39 -0.10
C LEU A 110 -2.02 -16.40 0.68
N TYR A 111 -2.03 -16.28 1.99
CA TYR A 111 -1.43 -17.28 2.88
C TYR A 111 -2.20 -18.60 2.78
N PRO A 112 -1.51 -19.76 2.69
CA PRO A 112 -2.18 -21.07 2.62
C PRO A 112 -3.17 -21.31 3.77
N GLN A 113 -2.87 -20.78 4.96
CA GLN A 113 -3.72 -20.88 6.15
C GLN A 113 -5.04 -20.08 6.05
N LEU A 114 -5.13 -19.14 5.09
CA LEU A 114 -6.27 -18.23 4.95
C LEU A 114 -7.10 -18.48 3.67
N VAL A 115 -6.86 -19.57 2.97
CA VAL A 115 -7.61 -19.89 1.73
C VAL A 115 -9.11 -19.91 1.96
N GLU A 116 -9.56 -20.48 3.09
CA GLU A 116 -10.97 -20.54 3.45
C GLU A 116 -11.59 -19.19 3.85
N ALA A 117 -10.75 -18.17 4.12
CA ALA A 117 -11.21 -16.81 4.39
C ALA A 117 -11.53 -16.02 3.11
N SER A 118 -11.09 -16.48 1.95
CA SER A 118 -11.42 -15.86 0.66
C SER A 118 -12.89 -16.05 0.31
N SER A 119 -13.47 -15.04 -0.35
CA SER A 119 -14.82 -15.13 -0.92
C SER A 119 -14.90 -15.95 -2.21
N LEU A 120 -13.74 -16.27 -2.80
CA LEU A 120 -13.66 -17.08 -4.01
C LEU A 120 -13.32 -18.54 -3.66
N LYS A 121 -13.58 -19.44 -4.62
CA LYS A 121 -13.29 -20.86 -4.45
C LYS A 121 -11.78 -21.09 -4.25
N PRO A 122 -11.38 -22.06 -3.41
CA PRO A 122 -9.98 -22.36 -3.14
C PRO A 122 -9.13 -22.60 -4.39
N GLU A 123 -9.66 -23.30 -5.40
CA GLU A 123 -8.95 -23.58 -6.65
C GLU A 123 -8.63 -22.33 -7.47
N VAL A 124 -9.38 -21.23 -7.27
CA VAL A 124 -9.14 -19.95 -7.94
C VAL A 124 -8.01 -19.19 -7.28
N VAL A 125 -7.94 -19.22 -5.94
CA VAL A 125 -7.07 -18.32 -5.15
C VAL A 125 -5.87 -19.00 -4.49
N SER A 126 -5.87 -20.32 -4.35
CA SER A 126 -4.72 -21.02 -3.73
C SER A 126 -3.42 -20.74 -4.48
N GLY A 127 -2.39 -20.29 -3.74
CA GLY A 127 -1.10 -19.91 -4.31
C GLY A 127 -1.10 -18.55 -5.00
N LEU A 128 -2.11 -17.71 -4.76
CA LEU A 128 -2.16 -16.35 -5.31
C LEU A 128 -0.99 -15.50 -4.80
N ASP A 129 -0.28 -14.91 -5.75
CA ASP A 129 0.81 -13.96 -5.50
C ASP A 129 0.91 -12.98 -6.66
N ILE A 130 0.29 -11.81 -6.51
CA ILE A 130 0.27 -10.72 -7.49
C ILE A 130 0.92 -9.50 -6.87
N LEU A 131 1.76 -8.80 -7.64
CA LEU A 131 2.25 -7.47 -7.29
C LEU A 131 1.60 -6.43 -8.21
N ILE A 132 0.87 -5.48 -7.62
CA ILE A 132 0.36 -4.32 -8.34
C ILE A 132 1.34 -3.16 -8.12
N VAL A 133 1.88 -2.65 -9.23
CA VAL A 133 2.75 -1.47 -9.30
C VAL A 133 1.92 -0.32 -9.82
N ARG A 134 1.50 0.55 -8.90
CA ARG A 134 0.64 1.72 -9.15
C ARG A 134 1.49 2.98 -9.26
N GLU A 135 1.35 3.74 -10.34
CA GLU A 135 1.86 5.10 -10.37
C GLU A 135 1.07 5.96 -9.38
N LEU A 136 1.76 6.70 -8.49
CA LEU A 136 1.13 7.28 -7.30
C LEU A 136 1.05 8.81 -7.32
N THR A 137 1.84 9.50 -8.13
CA THR A 137 2.01 10.96 -8.06
C THR A 137 1.53 11.71 -9.31
N GLY A 138 0.91 11.01 -10.24
CA GLY A 138 0.35 11.59 -11.46
C GLY A 138 -1.12 11.21 -11.69
N GLY A 139 -1.53 11.33 -12.94
CA GLY A 139 -2.86 10.96 -13.40
C GLY A 139 -3.95 11.91 -12.96
N ILE A 140 -5.18 11.40 -12.91
CA ILE A 140 -6.38 12.21 -12.64
C ILE A 140 -6.45 12.75 -11.20
N TYR A 141 -5.71 12.14 -10.26
CA TYR A 141 -5.67 12.60 -8.87
C TYR A 141 -4.88 13.90 -8.71
N PHE A 142 -3.96 14.20 -9.62
CA PHE A 142 -3.10 15.37 -9.58
C PHE A 142 -3.24 16.29 -10.82
N GLY A 143 -3.96 15.86 -11.85
CA GLY A 143 -4.11 16.60 -13.09
C GLY A 143 -4.84 17.93 -12.92
N GLU A 144 -4.34 18.94 -13.57
CA GLU A 144 -4.95 20.27 -13.68
C GLU A 144 -5.23 20.60 -15.17
N PRO A 145 -6.30 21.36 -15.47
CA PRO A 145 -7.29 21.98 -14.58
C PRO A 145 -8.30 20.97 -14.03
N ARG A 146 -8.91 21.31 -12.90
CA ARG A 146 -9.91 20.47 -12.21
C ARG A 146 -10.85 21.31 -11.35
N GLY A 147 -12.07 20.87 -11.14
CA GLY A 147 -12.99 21.58 -10.25
C GLY A 147 -14.46 21.35 -10.56
N ILE A 148 -15.26 22.23 -9.98
CA ILE A 148 -16.68 22.38 -10.29
C ILE A 148 -16.90 23.83 -10.72
N ARG A 149 -17.46 24.03 -11.90
CA ARG A 149 -17.77 25.36 -12.46
C ARG A 149 -19.25 25.49 -12.74
N THR A 150 -19.71 26.74 -12.80
CA THR A 150 -21.06 27.07 -13.27
C THR A 150 -20.98 27.56 -14.72
N LEU A 151 -21.76 26.92 -15.59
CA LEU A 151 -21.86 27.25 -17.00
C LEU A 151 -22.75 28.49 -17.20
N GLU A 152 -22.72 29.09 -18.41
CA GLU A 152 -23.51 30.27 -18.77
C GLU A 152 -25.03 30.06 -18.59
N ASN A 153 -25.51 28.84 -18.77
CA ASN A 153 -26.91 28.47 -18.57
C ASN A 153 -27.31 28.26 -17.10
N GLY A 154 -26.36 28.41 -16.14
CA GLY A 154 -26.59 28.22 -14.72
C GLY A 154 -26.39 26.77 -14.25
N GLU A 155 -26.13 25.80 -15.14
CA GLU A 155 -25.84 24.43 -14.81
C GLU A 155 -24.44 24.29 -14.22
N ARG A 156 -24.26 23.33 -13.29
CA ARG A 156 -22.95 23.04 -12.70
C ARG A 156 -22.31 21.87 -13.43
N GLU A 157 -21.00 21.98 -13.70
CA GLU A 157 -20.20 20.96 -14.35
C GLU A 157 -18.98 20.63 -13.47
N GLY A 158 -18.79 19.33 -13.17
CA GLY A 158 -17.58 18.83 -12.50
C GLY A 158 -16.61 18.23 -13.52
N PHE A 159 -15.31 18.53 -13.38
CA PHE A 159 -14.29 18.04 -14.31
C PHE A 159 -12.96 17.78 -13.62
N ASN A 160 -12.21 16.81 -14.16
CA ASN A 160 -10.83 16.48 -13.79
C ASN A 160 -10.01 16.27 -15.06
N THR A 161 -8.71 16.46 -14.96
CA THR A 161 -7.78 16.20 -16.06
C THR A 161 -7.00 14.93 -15.81
N TYR A 162 -7.10 13.97 -16.72
CA TYR A 162 -6.30 12.75 -16.74
C TYR A 162 -5.09 12.96 -17.65
N LYS A 163 -3.89 13.02 -17.09
CA LYS A 163 -2.67 13.22 -17.87
C LYS A 163 -1.49 12.46 -17.29
N TYR A 164 -0.63 11.97 -18.17
CA TYR A 164 0.69 11.42 -17.87
C TYR A 164 1.71 11.90 -18.89
N SER A 165 2.90 12.25 -18.44
CA SER A 165 4.06 12.49 -19.31
C SER A 165 4.80 11.18 -19.59
N GLU A 166 5.59 11.13 -20.66
CA GLU A 166 6.44 9.98 -20.98
C GLU A 166 7.37 9.62 -19.83
N SER A 167 7.99 10.61 -19.17
CA SER A 167 8.90 10.37 -18.04
C SER A 167 8.22 9.75 -16.82
N GLU A 168 6.97 10.12 -16.54
CA GLU A 168 6.18 9.51 -15.47
C GLU A 168 5.86 8.05 -15.79
N ILE A 169 5.48 7.76 -17.01
CA ILE A 169 5.18 6.39 -17.46
C ILE A 169 6.45 5.55 -17.49
N GLU A 170 7.55 6.10 -17.99
CA GLU A 170 8.83 5.41 -18.10
C GLU A 170 9.35 4.98 -16.74
N ARG A 171 9.35 5.88 -15.74
CA ARG A 171 9.86 5.55 -14.40
C ARG A 171 9.06 4.45 -13.71
N ILE A 172 7.73 4.46 -13.83
CA ILE A 172 6.91 3.39 -13.22
C ILE A 172 7.02 2.08 -14.02
N GLY A 173 7.14 2.17 -15.35
CA GLY A 173 7.38 1.02 -16.20
C GLY A 173 8.69 0.31 -15.84
N ARG A 174 9.79 1.04 -15.70
CA ARG A 174 11.08 0.50 -15.25
C ARG A 174 10.96 -0.18 -13.89
N THR A 175 10.28 0.44 -12.93
CA THR A 175 10.02 -0.18 -11.63
C THR A 175 9.29 -1.52 -11.77
N ALA A 176 8.27 -1.59 -12.61
CA ALA A 176 7.51 -2.83 -12.82
C ALA A 176 8.37 -3.94 -13.46
N PHE A 177 9.16 -3.63 -14.46
CA PHE A 177 10.07 -4.59 -15.09
C PHE A 177 11.14 -5.09 -14.11
N GLU A 178 11.75 -4.22 -13.31
CA GLU A 178 12.72 -4.61 -12.28
C GLU A 178 12.09 -5.48 -11.17
N MET A 179 10.85 -5.19 -10.78
CA MET A 179 10.12 -6.05 -9.85
C MET A 179 9.83 -7.42 -10.46
N ALA A 180 9.42 -7.48 -11.73
CA ALA A 180 9.13 -8.72 -12.43
C ALA A 180 10.39 -9.62 -12.55
N ARG A 181 11.57 -9.04 -12.76
CA ARG A 181 12.86 -9.79 -12.77
C ARG A 181 13.12 -10.58 -11.49
N LYS A 182 12.65 -10.04 -10.35
CA LYS A 182 12.76 -10.70 -9.03
C LYS A 182 11.64 -11.71 -8.76
N ARG A 183 10.72 -11.88 -9.67
CA ARG A 183 9.53 -12.71 -9.59
C ARG A 183 9.45 -13.66 -10.81
N ASN A 184 8.26 -13.83 -11.38
CA ASN A 184 8.02 -14.77 -12.47
C ASN A 184 8.22 -14.16 -13.87
N LYS A 185 8.83 -12.97 -13.95
CA LYS A 185 9.23 -12.29 -15.19
C LYS A 185 8.08 -11.99 -16.17
N LYS A 186 6.92 -11.63 -15.62
CA LYS A 186 5.75 -11.22 -16.42
C LYS A 186 5.22 -9.88 -15.94
N VAL A 187 5.02 -8.96 -16.88
CA VAL A 187 4.36 -7.67 -16.65
C VAL A 187 3.10 -7.59 -17.49
N CYS A 188 1.99 -7.31 -16.85
CA CYS A 188 0.74 -6.94 -17.52
C CYS A 188 0.52 -5.43 -17.32
N SER A 189 0.64 -4.67 -18.41
CA SER A 189 0.33 -3.24 -18.41
C SER A 189 -1.17 -3.03 -18.59
N VAL A 190 -1.81 -2.40 -17.63
CA VAL A 190 -3.27 -2.19 -17.61
C VAL A 190 -3.59 -0.73 -17.93
N ASP A 191 -4.44 -0.54 -18.93
CA ASP A 191 -4.80 0.76 -19.47
C ASP A 191 -6.24 0.80 -19.99
N LYS A 192 -6.62 1.92 -20.59
CA LYS A 192 -7.88 2.11 -21.33
C LYS A 192 -7.57 2.73 -22.71
N ALA A 193 -6.56 2.21 -23.40
CA ALA A 193 -6.02 2.76 -24.64
C ALA A 193 -7.00 2.73 -25.83
N ASN A 194 -8.08 1.96 -25.72
CA ASN A 194 -9.15 1.98 -26.73
C ASN A 194 -10.04 3.22 -26.65
N VAL A 195 -9.92 4.04 -25.59
CA VAL A 195 -10.78 5.21 -25.33
C VAL A 195 -9.97 6.46 -24.94
N LEU A 196 -8.91 6.30 -24.14
CA LEU A 196 -8.19 7.43 -23.51
C LEU A 196 -6.80 7.62 -24.14
N GLU A 197 -6.60 8.79 -24.76
CA GLU A 197 -5.33 9.17 -25.40
C GLU A 197 -4.14 9.14 -24.41
N ALA A 198 -4.33 9.57 -23.18
CA ALA A 198 -3.28 9.51 -22.16
C ALA A 198 -2.80 8.08 -21.93
N THR A 199 -3.68 7.08 -22.08
CA THR A 199 -3.32 5.68 -21.93
C THR A 199 -2.87 5.04 -23.24
N MET A 200 -3.14 5.63 -24.41
CA MET A 200 -2.45 5.29 -25.65
C MET A 200 -0.95 5.58 -25.52
N LEU A 201 -0.59 6.78 -25.05
CA LEU A 201 0.80 7.14 -24.74
C LEU A 201 1.42 6.18 -23.71
N TRP A 202 0.66 5.81 -22.67
CA TRP A 202 1.10 4.81 -21.69
C TRP A 202 1.54 3.50 -22.36
N ARG A 203 0.71 2.97 -23.21
CA ARG A 203 1.00 1.73 -23.97
C ARG A 203 2.22 1.86 -24.86
N GLU A 204 2.33 2.95 -25.62
CA GLU A 204 3.48 3.24 -26.47
C GLU A 204 4.80 3.27 -25.69
N VAL A 205 4.82 3.91 -24.52
CA VAL A 205 6.01 3.98 -23.68
C VAL A 205 6.37 2.60 -23.12
N MET A 206 5.38 1.81 -22.68
CA MET A 206 5.62 0.45 -22.22
C MET A 206 6.20 -0.44 -23.31
N ASP A 207 5.68 -0.35 -24.53
CA ASP A 207 6.21 -1.08 -25.70
C ASP A 207 7.63 -0.65 -26.05
N ARG A 208 7.95 0.63 -25.91
CA ARG A 208 9.31 1.17 -26.11
C ARG A 208 10.31 0.66 -25.08
N LEU A 209 9.88 0.44 -23.84
CA LEU A 209 10.72 -0.08 -22.75
C LEU A 209 10.99 -1.58 -22.85
N ALA A 210 10.04 -2.36 -23.37
CA ALA A 210 10.11 -3.83 -23.37
C ALA A 210 11.42 -4.38 -23.94
N PRO A 211 12.00 -3.86 -25.04
CA PRO A 211 13.29 -4.36 -25.58
C PRO A 211 14.47 -4.21 -24.63
N GLU A 212 14.41 -3.30 -23.64
CA GLU A 212 15.46 -3.15 -22.63
C GLU A 212 15.39 -4.26 -21.55
N TYR A 213 14.27 -5.00 -21.51
CA TYR A 213 14.00 -6.09 -20.58
C TYR A 213 13.64 -7.39 -21.31
N PRO A 214 14.53 -7.93 -22.15
CA PRO A 214 14.23 -9.07 -23.04
C PRO A 214 13.92 -10.37 -22.29
N ASP A 215 14.25 -10.40 -20.99
CA ASP A 215 13.98 -11.51 -20.08
C ASP A 215 12.60 -11.43 -19.40
N VAL A 216 11.82 -10.37 -19.65
CA VAL A 216 10.50 -10.15 -19.07
C VAL A 216 9.44 -10.12 -20.16
N GLU A 217 8.38 -10.91 -20.00
CA GLU A 217 7.22 -10.91 -20.90
C GLU A 217 6.33 -9.70 -20.60
N LEU A 218 6.08 -8.84 -21.60
CA LEU A 218 5.10 -7.75 -21.51
C LEU A 218 3.81 -8.16 -22.21
N SER A 219 2.69 -7.95 -21.53
CA SER A 219 1.34 -8.02 -22.10
C SER A 219 0.56 -6.76 -21.77
N HIS A 220 -0.50 -6.49 -22.52
CA HIS A 220 -1.42 -5.38 -22.29
C HIS A 220 -2.83 -5.90 -22.04
N MET A 221 -3.55 -5.21 -21.16
CA MET A 221 -4.95 -5.53 -20.88
C MET A 221 -5.72 -4.24 -20.61
N TYR A 222 -6.93 -4.14 -21.14
CA TYR A 222 -7.83 -3.04 -20.77
C TYR A 222 -8.31 -3.23 -19.33
N VAL A 223 -8.47 -2.14 -18.60
CA VAL A 223 -8.75 -2.15 -17.16
C VAL A 223 -10.05 -2.88 -16.80
N ASP A 224 -11.07 -2.77 -17.63
CA ASP A 224 -12.34 -3.48 -17.44
C ASP A 224 -12.16 -5.01 -17.57
N ASN A 225 -11.36 -5.46 -18.54
CA ASN A 225 -11.00 -6.87 -18.63
C ASN A 225 -10.09 -7.30 -17.48
N ALA A 226 -9.15 -6.48 -17.05
CA ALA A 226 -8.29 -6.78 -15.89
C ALA A 226 -9.12 -7.00 -14.62
N ALA A 227 -10.14 -6.16 -14.39
CA ALA A 227 -11.08 -6.33 -13.29
C ALA A 227 -11.82 -7.68 -13.34
N MET A 228 -12.31 -8.08 -14.52
CA MET A 228 -12.94 -9.40 -14.71
C MET A 228 -11.94 -10.55 -14.47
N GLN A 229 -10.73 -10.43 -15.00
CA GLN A 229 -9.72 -11.49 -14.90
C GLN A 229 -9.19 -11.67 -13.48
N LEU A 230 -9.11 -10.61 -12.67
CA LEU A 230 -8.79 -10.70 -11.25
C LEU A 230 -9.78 -11.62 -10.50
N VAL A 231 -11.05 -11.57 -10.84
CA VAL A 231 -12.07 -12.44 -10.22
C VAL A 231 -12.07 -13.84 -10.82
N ARG A 232 -11.89 -13.93 -12.15
CA ARG A 232 -12.02 -15.19 -12.89
C ARG A 232 -10.78 -16.07 -12.84
N ALA A 233 -9.61 -15.48 -13.06
CA ALA A 233 -8.34 -16.19 -13.21
C ALA A 233 -7.15 -15.35 -12.72
N PRO A 234 -7.12 -14.99 -11.41
CA PRO A 234 -6.13 -14.07 -10.88
C PRO A 234 -4.70 -14.60 -10.98
N LYS A 235 -4.51 -15.91 -10.94
CA LYS A 235 -3.16 -16.54 -11.00
C LYS A 235 -2.44 -16.40 -12.34
N GLN A 236 -3.09 -15.85 -13.38
CA GLN A 236 -2.41 -15.48 -14.61
C GLN A 236 -1.46 -14.30 -14.46
N PHE A 237 -1.70 -13.44 -13.44
CA PHE A 237 -0.92 -12.25 -13.21
C PHE A 237 0.29 -12.53 -12.31
N ASP A 238 1.41 -11.88 -12.62
CA ASP A 238 2.61 -11.78 -11.78
C ASP A 238 2.76 -10.33 -11.31
N VAL A 239 3.12 -9.42 -12.22
CA VAL A 239 3.18 -7.99 -11.96
C VAL A 239 2.15 -7.27 -12.84
N ILE A 240 1.31 -6.45 -12.22
CA ILE A 240 0.42 -5.52 -12.93
C ILE A 240 0.99 -4.12 -12.76
N VAL A 241 1.18 -3.40 -13.85
CA VAL A 241 1.55 -1.97 -13.82
C VAL A 241 0.43 -1.13 -14.40
N THR A 242 0.08 -0.04 -13.70
CA THR A 242 -1.03 0.81 -14.13
C THR A 242 -0.95 2.20 -13.51
N GLY A 243 -1.76 3.13 -14.03
CA GLY A 243 -1.89 4.48 -13.52
C GLY A 243 -2.54 4.56 -12.14
N ASN A 244 -2.62 5.76 -11.62
CA ASN A 244 -3.01 6.03 -10.24
C ASN A 244 -4.42 5.51 -9.91
N MET A 245 -5.44 5.98 -10.60
CA MET A 245 -6.83 5.62 -10.34
C MET A 245 -7.11 4.14 -10.59
N PHE A 246 -6.64 3.58 -11.71
CA PHE A 246 -6.86 2.17 -12.02
C PHE A 246 -6.12 1.27 -11.02
N GLY A 247 -4.91 1.65 -10.62
CA GLY A 247 -4.14 0.93 -9.61
C GLY A 247 -4.80 0.92 -8.24
N ASP A 248 -5.44 2.03 -7.86
CA ASP A 248 -6.22 2.14 -6.63
C ASP A 248 -7.38 1.13 -6.63
N ILE A 249 -8.20 1.17 -7.67
CA ILE A 249 -9.39 0.30 -7.79
C ILE A 249 -9.00 -1.17 -7.89
N LEU A 250 -8.03 -1.51 -8.74
CA LEU A 250 -7.63 -2.91 -8.96
C LEU A 250 -6.94 -3.52 -7.75
N SER A 251 -6.15 -2.75 -7.00
CA SER A 251 -5.49 -3.26 -5.80
C SER A 251 -6.48 -3.54 -4.68
N ASP A 252 -7.53 -2.74 -4.52
CA ASP A 252 -8.59 -2.99 -3.55
C ASP A 252 -9.43 -4.21 -3.96
N ALA A 253 -9.72 -4.37 -5.25
CA ALA A 253 -10.36 -5.58 -5.78
C ALA A 253 -9.50 -6.82 -5.54
N ALA A 254 -8.18 -6.75 -5.81
CA ALA A 254 -7.25 -7.83 -5.54
C ALA A 254 -7.14 -8.18 -4.04
N ALA A 255 -7.28 -7.18 -3.18
CA ALA A 255 -7.30 -7.37 -1.73
C ALA A 255 -8.39 -8.35 -1.28
N MET A 256 -9.56 -8.28 -1.89
CA MET A 256 -10.69 -9.16 -1.54
C MET A 256 -10.43 -10.63 -1.90
N LEU A 257 -9.53 -10.91 -2.83
CA LEU A 257 -9.12 -12.28 -3.16
C LEU A 257 -8.39 -12.97 -2.02
N THR A 258 -7.74 -12.20 -1.15
CA THR A 258 -6.95 -12.69 -0.02
C THR A 258 -7.76 -12.89 1.26
N GLY A 259 -9.06 -12.64 1.22
CA GLY A 259 -9.98 -12.80 2.34
C GLY A 259 -10.06 -11.60 3.29
N SER A 260 -9.02 -10.81 3.44
CA SER A 260 -9.04 -9.58 4.23
C SER A 260 -7.97 -8.59 3.78
N ILE A 261 -8.36 -7.33 3.66
CA ILE A 261 -7.45 -6.21 3.45
C ILE A 261 -6.50 -6.00 4.66
N GLY A 262 -6.86 -6.54 5.83
CA GLY A 262 -6.04 -6.54 7.05
C GLY A 262 -4.73 -7.35 6.95
N MET A 263 -4.56 -8.10 5.85
CA MET A 263 -3.35 -8.88 5.56
C MET A 263 -2.41 -8.20 4.55
N LEU A 264 -2.80 -7.06 3.96
CA LEU A 264 -2.11 -6.50 2.81
C LEU A 264 -1.27 -5.28 3.17
N PRO A 265 0.07 -5.41 3.06
CA PRO A 265 1.00 -4.29 3.19
C PRO A 265 1.07 -3.48 1.91
N SER A 266 1.67 -2.29 1.99
CA SER A 266 2.08 -1.52 0.83
C SER A 266 3.37 -0.74 1.07
N ALA A 267 4.03 -0.38 -0.02
CA ALA A 267 5.19 0.49 -0.06
C ALA A 267 4.96 1.61 -1.09
N SER A 268 5.39 2.82 -0.76
CA SER A 268 5.44 3.94 -1.70
C SER A 268 6.88 4.43 -1.77
N LEU A 269 7.53 4.30 -2.92
CA LEU A 269 8.96 4.49 -3.09
C LEU A 269 9.29 5.69 -3.98
N ASP A 270 10.38 6.39 -3.64
CA ASP A 270 11.04 7.33 -4.53
C ASP A 270 12.04 6.62 -5.47
N LYS A 271 12.71 7.39 -6.32
CA LYS A 271 13.73 6.88 -7.26
C LYS A 271 14.98 6.29 -6.59
N ASN A 272 15.21 6.60 -5.31
CA ASN A 272 16.37 6.12 -4.54
C ASN A 272 16.05 4.93 -3.64
N GLY A 273 14.80 4.45 -3.67
CA GLY A 273 14.32 3.36 -2.81
C GLY A 273 13.94 3.80 -1.40
N ARG A 274 13.92 5.10 -1.13
CA ARG A 274 13.34 5.64 0.11
C ARG A 274 11.83 5.51 0.06
N GLY A 275 11.20 5.16 1.19
CA GLY A 275 9.79 4.85 1.13
C GLY A 275 8.99 5.20 2.36
N MET A 276 7.68 5.27 2.12
CA MET A 276 6.64 5.26 3.12
C MET A 276 5.86 3.95 3.01
N TYR A 277 5.65 3.31 4.15
CA TYR A 277 5.06 1.99 4.26
C TYR A 277 3.78 2.08 5.09
N GLU A 278 2.71 1.50 4.58
CA GLU A 278 1.39 1.57 5.20
C GLU A 278 0.55 0.35 4.81
N PRO A 279 -0.39 -0.10 5.68
CA PRO A 279 -1.36 -1.10 5.25
C PRO A 279 -2.25 -0.55 4.13
N CYS A 280 -2.79 -1.43 3.28
CA CYS A 280 -3.72 -1.01 2.22
C CYS A 280 -5.07 -0.56 2.76
N HIS A 281 -5.49 -1.06 3.93
CA HIS A 281 -6.75 -0.67 4.58
C HIS A 281 -6.71 0.77 5.11
N GLY A 282 -7.89 1.34 5.34
CA GLY A 282 -8.06 2.66 5.93
C GLY A 282 -8.07 2.66 7.46
N SER A 283 -8.59 3.74 8.03
CA SER A 283 -8.61 4.01 9.48
C SER A 283 -9.68 3.23 10.27
N ALA A 284 -10.65 2.58 9.61
CA ALA A 284 -11.71 1.78 10.20
C ALA A 284 -12.29 2.41 11.48
N PRO A 285 -12.89 3.62 11.40
CA PRO A 285 -13.30 4.39 12.57
C PRO A 285 -14.36 3.69 13.42
N ASP A 286 -15.12 2.78 12.81
CA ASP A 286 -16.17 1.98 13.46
C ASP A 286 -15.62 0.96 14.48
N ILE A 287 -14.38 0.51 14.33
CA ILE A 287 -13.73 -0.43 15.25
C ILE A 287 -12.55 0.18 16.02
N ALA A 288 -12.26 1.47 15.82
CA ALA A 288 -11.15 2.15 16.48
C ALA A 288 -11.30 2.11 18.02
N GLY A 289 -10.22 1.79 18.72
CA GLY A 289 -10.18 1.71 20.19
C GLY A 289 -10.80 0.44 20.77
N GLN A 290 -11.32 -0.48 19.93
CA GLN A 290 -11.89 -1.74 20.42
C GLN A 290 -10.88 -2.88 20.56
N GLY A 291 -9.65 -2.69 20.09
CA GLY A 291 -8.60 -3.71 20.19
C GLY A 291 -8.87 -4.98 19.34
N ILE A 292 -9.63 -4.85 18.26
CA ILE A 292 -10.01 -5.98 17.39
C ILE A 292 -9.43 -5.89 15.97
N ALA A 293 -8.79 -4.77 15.62
CA ALA A 293 -8.17 -4.59 14.31
C ALA A 293 -7.01 -5.57 14.09
N ASN A 294 -6.86 -6.03 12.85
CA ASN A 294 -5.76 -6.89 12.43
C ASN A 294 -4.47 -6.07 12.25
N PRO A 295 -3.40 -6.29 13.02
CA PRO A 295 -2.16 -5.53 12.90
C PRO A 295 -1.20 -6.11 11.85
N LEU A 296 -1.52 -7.25 11.23
CA LEU A 296 -0.58 -8.00 10.39
C LEU A 296 -0.18 -7.24 9.13
N ALA A 297 -1.11 -6.49 8.50
CA ALA A 297 -0.77 -5.66 7.35
C ALA A 297 0.28 -4.60 7.68
N THR A 298 0.21 -3.97 8.85
CA THR A 298 1.19 -2.98 9.31
C THR A 298 2.53 -3.64 9.66
N ILE A 299 2.49 -4.80 10.30
CA ILE A 299 3.70 -5.60 10.60
C ILE A 299 4.40 -6.03 9.31
N LEU A 300 3.64 -6.48 8.31
CA LEU A 300 4.17 -6.84 6.99
C LEU A 300 4.66 -5.60 6.21
N SER A 301 4.03 -4.44 6.40
CA SER A 301 4.52 -3.17 5.84
C SER A 301 5.88 -2.79 6.45
N ALA A 302 6.08 -3.03 7.75
CA ALA A 302 7.37 -2.87 8.40
C ALA A 302 8.42 -3.84 7.83
N ALA A 303 8.05 -5.09 7.54
CA ALA A 303 8.95 -6.02 6.85
C ALA A 303 9.35 -5.53 5.46
N MET A 304 8.40 -5.02 4.67
CA MET A 304 8.72 -4.38 3.38
C MET A 304 9.67 -3.19 3.54
N MET A 305 9.49 -2.38 4.57
CA MET A 305 10.39 -1.24 4.89
C MET A 305 11.82 -1.71 5.12
N LEU A 306 12.01 -2.74 5.93
CA LEU A 306 13.32 -3.33 6.19
C LEU A 306 13.96 -3.85 4.90
N ARG A 307 13.18 -4.49 4.04
CA ARG A 307 13.65 -5.10 2.78
C ARG A 307 14.01 -4.05 1.72
N TYR A 308 13.07 -3.13 1.42
CA TYR A 308 13.19 -2.25 0.26
C TYR A 308 13.97 -0.97 0.53
N SER A 309 13.72 -0.29 1.65
CA SER A 309 14.43 0.97 1.97
C SER A 309 15.72 0.77 2.74
N LEU A 310 15.80 -0.24 3.59
CA LEU A 310 16.90 -0.40 4.53
C LEU A 310 17.86 -1.53 4.17
N SER A 311 17.52 -2.38 3.18
CA SER A 311 18.33 -3.54 2.74
C SER A 311 18.61 -4.54 3.87
N MET A 312 17.68 -4.69 4.80
CA MET A 312 17.75 -5.58 5.97
C MET A 312 16.91 -6.84 5.74
N THR A 313 17.27 -7.62 4.72
CA THR A 313 16.45 -8.74 4.21
C THR A 313 16.23 -9.82 5.25
N ASP A 314 17.27 -10.21 6.00
CA ASP A 314 17.16 -11.30 7.00
C ASP A 314 16.14 -10.96 8.10
N ALA A 315 16.10 -9.70 8.55
CA ALA A 315 15.12 -9.25 9.53
C ALA A 315 13.70 -9.20 8.94
N ALA A 316 13.57 -8.81 7.67
CA ALA A 316 12.28 -8.84 6.96
C ALA A 316 11.77 -10.28 6.81
N ASP A 317 12.63 -11.22 6.39
CA ASP A 317 12.29 -12.64 6.26
C ASP A 317 11.86 -13.25 7.61
N ALA A 318 12.54 -12.88 8.70
CA ALA A 318 12.17 -13.32 10.04
C ALA A 318 10.76 -12.87 10.46
N ILE A 319 10.39 -11.61 10.16
CA ILE A 319 9.05 -11.09 10.43
C ILE A 319 8.01 -11.87 9.60
N GLU A 320 8.23 -12.00 8.30
CA GLU A 320 7.30 -12.70 7.40
C GLU A 320 7.10 -14.17 7.82
N ALA A 321 8.19 -14.86 8.16
CA ALA A 321 8.13 -16.23 8.67
C ALA A 321 7.35 -16.33 9.99
N SER A 322 7.51 -15.34 10.87
CA SER A 322 6.80 -15.31 12.16
C SER A 322 5.30 -15.09 11.99
N VAL A 323 4.88 -14.29 11.02
CA VAL A 323 3.46 -14.16 10.65
C VAL A 323 2.91 -15.52 10.17
N GLY A 324 3.64 -16.24 9.33
CA GLY A 324 3.28 -17.60 8.91
C GLY A 324 3.11 -18.55 10.10
N LYS A 325 4.06 -18.57 11.04
CA LYS A 325 4.01 -19.41 12.26
C LYS A 325 2.77 -19.10 13.11
N VAL A 326 2.43 -17.82 13.29
CA VAL A 326 1.24 -17.42 14.07
C VAL A 326 -0.04 -17.92 13.39
N LEU A 327 -0.12 -17.83 12.07
CA LEU A 327 -1.25 -18.37 11.31
C LEU A 327 -1.32 -19.91 11.39
N ASP A 328 -0.18 -20.61 11.40
CA ASP A 328 -0.10 -22.07 11.61
C ASP A 328 -0.60 -22.49 13.00
N GLN A 329 -0.43 -21.64 14.02
CA GLN A 329 -0.97 -21.84 15.36
C GLN A 329 -2.51 -21.66 15.42
N GLY A 330 -3.15 -21.30 14.32
CA GLY A 330 -4.58 -21.10 14.25
C GLY A 330 -5.08 -19.78 14.87
N LEU A 331 -4.18 -18.82 15.16
CA LEU A 331 -4.57 -17.52 15.72
C LEU A 331 -5.13 -16.61 14.62
N ARG A 332 -6.26 -15.97 14.89
CA ARG A 332 -6.97 -15.10 13.92
C ARG A 332 -7.55 -13.88 14.60
N THR A 333 -7.37 -12.70 14.00
CA THR A 333 -8.20 -11.54 14.30
C THR A 333 -9.59 -11.69 13.69
N ALA A 334 -10.53 -10.83 14.09
CA ALA A 334 -11.95 -10.99 13.74
C ALA A 334 -12.23 -11.07 12.23
N ASP A 335 -11.43 -10.36 11.42
CA ASP A 335 -11.56 -10.26 9.96
C ASP A 335 -11.14 -11.52 9.19
N ILE A 336 -10.32 -12.38 9.81
CA ILE A 336 -9.76 -13.59 9.20
C ILE A 336 -10.11 -14.87 9.95
N VAL A 337 -11.10 -14.83 10.85
CA VAL A 337 -11.59 -16.01 11.57
C VAL A 337 -12.09 -17.07 10.59
N THR A 338 -11.61 -18.30 10.79
CA THR A 338 -12.05 -19.50 10.08
C THR A 338 -12.48 -20.58 11.07
N GLU A 339 -13.21 -21.59 10.59
CA GLU A 339 -13.62 -22.71 11.45
C GLU A 339 -12.41 -23.37 12.12
N GLY A 340 -12.52 -23.65 13.42
CA GLY A 340 -11.46 -24.26 14.22
C GLY A 340 -10.34 -23.30 14.63
N SER A 341 -10.36 -22.03 14.18
CA SER A 341 -9.36 -21.03 14.60
C SER A 341 -9.69 -20.41 15.95
N ARG A 342 -8.66 -19.87 16.62
CA ARG A 342 -8.80 -19.10 17.87
C ARG A 342 -8.80 -17.61 17.55
N LYS A 343 -9.90 -16.93 17.90
CA LYS A 343 -9.99 -15.48 17.79
C LYS A 343 -9.13 -14.80 18.85
N VAL A 344 -8.34 -13.81 18.42
CA VAL A 344 -7.45 -12.99 19.26
C VAL A 344 -7.66 -11.50 19.01
N SER A 345 -7.27 -10.67 19.98
CA SER A 345 -7.27 -9.23 19.87
C SER A 345 -6.07 -8.72 19.03
N THR A 346 -6.08 -7.42 18.72
CA THR A 346 -4.96 -6.71 18.08
C THR A 346 -3.66 -6.94 18.85
N GLN A 347 -3.70 -6.73 20.17
CA GLN A 347 -2.54 -6.87 21.03
C GLN A 347 -2.07 -8.33 21.11
N GLU A 348 -2.98 -9.28 21.32
CA GLU A 348 -2.62 -10.71 21.37
C GLU A 348 -1.98 -11.20 20.07
N MET A 349 -2.46 -10.68 18.91
CA MET A 349 -1.86 -11.00 17.62
C MET A 349 -0.43 -10.45 17.50
N GLY A 350 -0.21 -9.19 17.88
CA GLY A 350 1.13 -8.58 17.90
C GLY A 350 2.07 -9.31 18.85
N ASP A 351 1.62 -9.66 20.05
CA ASP A 351 2.40 -10.42 21.03
C ASP A 351 2.75 -11.82 20.50
N ALA A 352 1.83 -12.47 19.79
CA ALA A 352 2.08 -13.76 19.18
C ALA A 352 3.19 -13.70 18.09
N VAL A 353 3.22 -12.63 17.30
CA VAL A 353 4.30 -12.42 16.32
C VAL A 353 5.64 -12.22 17.03
N VAL A 354 5.67 -11.43 18.11
CA VAL A 354 6.86 -11.22 18.95
C VAL A 354 7.37 -12.55 19.52
N GLU A 355 6.49 -13.38 20.07
CA GLU A 355 6.88 -14.70 20.59
C GLU A 355 7.39 -15.64 19.49
N ALA A 356 6.74 -15.64 18.31
CA ALA A 356 7.19 -16.44 17.17
C ALA A 356 8.56 -16.01 16.63
N LEU A 357 8.93 -14.75 16.78
CA LEU A 357 10.26 -14.22 16.44
C LEU A 357 11.35 -14.65 17.44
N ARG A 358 10.99 -14.87 18.69
CA ARG A 358 11.94 -15.33 19.72
C ARG A 358 12.34 -16.80 19.56
N GLY A 359 11.57 -17.57 18.80
CA GLY A 359 11.77 -18.98 18.53
C GLY A 359 10.93 -19.82 19.43
#